data_2ffa92c020ebf6d4a105a34700403f66
#
_entry.id   2ffa92c020ebf6d4a105a34700403f66
#
_cell.length_a   1.000
_cell.length_b   1.000
_cell.length_c   1.000
_cell.angle_alpha   90.00
_cell.angle_beta   90.00
_cell.angle_gamma   90.00
#
_symmetry.space_group_name_H-M   'P 1'
#
loop_
_entity.id
_entity.type
_entity.pdbx_description
1 polymer ?
#
loop_
_entity_poly.entity_id
_entity_poly.type
_entity_poly.pdbx_seq_one_letter_code
_entity_poly.pdbx_strand_id
1 'polypeptide(L)'
;MSTEIASIRSGLPPGPKGTIVGGNSRQFRARLLDFLLDTARDYGPLASFRVGPRRVFLASGPDLIEQVLVTDARHYIKHFGARAFKPVLGNGLVTSEGALWHRQRKLIQPAFLKARVQAYAPVMTELTERMLDSWTPNKTVRINDEFRALTSKLP
;
A
#
# COMPACT_ATOMS: atom_id res chain seq x y z
N MET A 1 0.51 29.65 -12.61
CA MET A 1 1.82 30.12 -13.10
C MET A 1 2.79 30.54 -12.00
N SER A 2 2.40 31.26 -10.94
CA SER A 2 3.34 31.71 -9.88
C SER A 2 3.87 30.60 -8.97
N THR A 3 3.15 29.50 -8.77
CA THR A 3 3.55 28.39 -7.87
C THR A 3 4.62 27.50 -8.51
N GLU A 4 4.58 27.34 -9.82
CA GLU A 4 5.52 26.54 -10.60
C GLU A 4 6.92 27.17 -10.64
N ILE A 5 6.99 28.51 -10.77
CA ILE A 5 8.25 29.26 -10.78
C ILE A 5 8.95 29.22 -9.41
N ALA A 6 8.19 29.18 -8.30
CA ALA A 6 8.77 29.07 -6.95
C ALA A 6 9.35 27.66 -6.68
N SER A 7 8.79 26.60 -7.27
CA SER A 7 9.29 25.21 -7.11
C SER A 7 10.62 24.99 -7.84
N ILE A 8 10.79 25.61 -8.99
CA ILE A 8 12.04 25.50 -9.78
C ILE A 8 13.22 26.13 -9.04
N ARG A 9 12.98 27.17 -8.25
CA ARG A 9 14.03 27.84 -7.46
C ARG A 9 14.47 27.03 -6.22
N SER A 10 13.62 26.16 -5.69
CA SER A 10 13.94 25.37 -4.48
C SER A 10 14.45 23.96 -4.79
N GLY A 11 14.44 23.52 -6.04
CA GLY A 11 14.78 22.15 -6.44
C GLY A 11 13.82 21.07 -5.89
N LEU A 12 12.68 21.50 -5.34
CA LEU A 12 11.67 20.61 -4.73
C LEU A 12 10.38 20.59 -5.56
N PRO A 13 9.73 19.42 -5.69
CA PRO A 13 8.41 19.35 -6.31
C PRO A 13 7.40 20.28 -5.63
N PRO A 14 6.41 20.81 -6.40
CA PRO A 14 5.35 21.65 -5.86
C PRO A 14 4.52 20.92 -4.81
N GLY A 15 3.79 21.65 -3.98
CA GLY A 15 2.92 21.04 -2.99
C GLY A 15 2.25 22.01 -2.04
N PRO A 16 1.29 21.52 -1.23
CA PRO A 16 0.50 22.34 -0.34
C PRO A 16 1.37 23.01 0.73
N LYS A 17 1.12 24.29 0.94
CA LYS A 17 1.75 25.06 2.01
C LYS A 17 1.24 24.57 3.36
N GLY A 18 2.13 24.08 4.20
CA GLY A 18 1.82 23.69 5.56
C GLY A 18 2.10 24.79 6.58
N THR A 19 1.75 24.55 7.84
CA THR A 19 2.11 25.42 8.97
C THR A 19 3.62 25.36 9.25
N ILE A 20 4.17 26.40 9.89
CA ILE A 20 5.61 26.50 10.20
C ILE A 20 6.07 25.33 11.05
N VAL A 21 5.35 24.99 12.13
CA VAL A 21 5.74 23.97 13.12
C VAL A 21 5.34 22.56 12.69
N GLY A 22 4.10 22.37 12.21
CA GLY A 22 3.52 21.04 11.95
C GLY A 22 3.44 20.62 10.49
N GLY A 23 3.75 21.52 9.55
CA GLY A 23 3.52 21.25 8.14
C GLY A 23 2.03 21.00 7.85
N ASN A 24 1.75 19.93 7.13
CA ASN A 24 0.40 19.48 6.77
C ASN A 24 -0.13 18.36 7.68
N SER A 25 0.50 18.12 8.84
CA SER A 25 0.16 17.00 9.74
C SER A 25 -1.31 16.93 10.14
N ARG A 26 -1.95 18.08 10.34
CA ARG A 26 -3.37 18.13 10.74
C ARG A 26 -4.27 17.59 9.62
N GLN A 27 -4.10 18.09 8.39
CA GLN A 27 -4.88 17.66 7.22
C GLN A 27 -4.58 16.20 6.90
N PHE A 28 -3.30 15.82 6.90
CA PHE A 28 -2.84 14.45 6.65
C PHE A 28 -3.45 13.42 7.62
N ARG A 29 -3.62 13.76 8.90
CA ARG A 29 -4.23 12.83 9.88
C ARG A 29 -5.75 12.83 9.84
N ALA A 30 -6.37 13.99 9.63
CA ALA A 30 -7.82 14.11 9.68
C ALA A 30 -8.52 13.54 8.44
N ARG A 31 -7.93 13.73 7.24
CA ARG A 31 -8.55 13.36 5.95
C ARG A 31 -7.46 12.86 4.98
N LEU A 32 -6.82 11.75 5.34
CA LEU A 32 -5.65 11.24 4.60
C LEU A 32 -5.90 11.07 3.11
N LEU A 33 -6.96 10.34 2.74
CA LEU A 33 -7.23 10.02 1.34
C LEU A 33 -7.60 11.28 0.52
N ASP A 34 -8.48 12.12 1.06
CA ASP A 34 -8.86 13.37 0.39
C ASP A 34 -7.65 14.28 0.22
N PHE A 35 -6.84 14.43 1.27
CA PHE A 35 -5.62 15.24 1.21
C PHE A 35 -4.63 14.75 0.13
N LEU A 36 -4.45 13.44 -0.02
CA LEU A 36 -3.57 12.88 -1.05
C LEU A 36 -4.17 13.07 -2.45
N LEU A 37 -5.48 12.86 -2.62
CA LEU A 37 -6.18 13.06 -3.89
C LEU A 37 -6.12 14.53 -4.33
N ASP A 38 -6.44 15.45 -3.43
CA ASP A 38 -6.39 16.89 -3.71
C ASP A 38 -4.94 17.31 -4.05
N THR A 39 -3.96 16.79 -3.29
CA THR A 39 -2.54 17.08 -3.57
C THR A 39 -2.12 16.59 -4.95
N ALA A 40 -2.52 15.39 -5.36
CA ALA A 40 -2.21 14.87 -6.69
C ALA A 40 -2.91 15.65 -7.80
N ARG A 41 -4.16 16.08 -7.58
CA ARG A 41 -4.94 16.87 -8.54
C ARG A 41 -4.37 18.28 -8.73
N ASP A 42 -4.04 18.95 -7.63
CA ASP A 42 -3.65 20.36 -7.64
C ASP A 42 -2.19 20.59 -8.01
N TYR A 43 -1.31 19.62 -7.71
CA TYR A 43 0.15 19.77 -7.86
C TYR A 43 0.77 18.78 -8.86
N GLY A 44 -0.02 17.86 -9.42
CA GLY A 44 0.41 16.95 -10.48
C GLY A 44 1.02 15.63 -9.97
N PRO A 45 1.70 14.89 -10.88
CA PRO A 45 2.11 13.50 -10.63
C PRO A 45 3.21 13.35 -9.58
N LEU A 46 3.96 14.42 -9.29
CA LEU A 46 4.97 14.47 -8.23
C LEU A 46 4.77 15.70 -7.38
N ALA A 47 4.37 15.52 -6.15
CA ALA A 47 4.18 16.62 -5.20
C ALA A 47 4.99 16.41 -3.92
N SER A 48 5.27 17.47 -3.17
CA SER A 48 5.95 17.40 -1.89
C SER A 48 5.23 18.20 -0.81
N PHE A 49 5.19 17.65 0.41
CA PHE A 49 4.61 18.32 1.57
C PHE A 49 5.34 17.92 2.86
N ARG A 50 5.01 18.55 3.97
CA ARG A 50 5.63 18.25 5.27
C ARG A 50 4.63 17.63 6.24
N VAL A 51 5.08 16.56 6.93
CA VAL A 51 4.35 15.96 8.04
C VAL A 51 5.25 16.03 9.27
N GLY A 52 4.98 16.99 10.12
CA GLY A 52 5.91 17.36 11.20
C GLY A 52 7.25 17.83 10.64
N PRO A 53 8.37 17.29 11.15
CA PRO A 53 9.71 17.64 10.66
C PRO A 53 10.06 16.95 9.33
N ARG A 54 9.28 15.96 8.89
CA ARG A 54 9.60 15.13 7.74
C ARG A 54 8.99 15.67 6.45
N ARG A 55 9.80 15.67 5.39
CA ARG A 55 9.30 15.89 4.03
C ARG A 55 8.79 14.57 3.46
N VAL A 56 7.64 14.65 2.82
CA VAL A 56 6.98 13.53 2.15
C VAL A 56 6.84 13.90 0.67
N PHE A 57 7.10 12.94 -0.19
CA PHE A 57 6.88 13.05 -1.62
C PHE A 57 5.71 12.15 -2.01
N LEU A 58 4.78 12.69 -2.77
CA LEU A 58 3.66 11.96 -3.35
C LEU A 58 3.96 11.71 -4.82
N ALA A 59 4.21 10.47 -5.19
CA ALA A 59 4.32 10.01 -6.56
C ALA A 59 2.99 9.34 -6.95
N SER A 60 2.23 9.96 -7.85
CA SER A 60 0.92 9.48 -8.33
C SER A 60 0.91 9.14 -9.83
N GLY A 61 1.97 9.53 -10.56
CA GLY A 61 2.13 9.17 -11.96
C GLY A 61 2.59 7.71 -12.12
N PRO A 62 2.04 6.95 -13.10
CA PRO A 62 2.43 5.55 -13.34
C PRO A 62 3.94 5.36 -13.51
N ASP A 63 4.58 6.20 -14.31
CA ASP A 63 6.03 6.12 -14.59
C ASP A 63 6.87 6.32 -13.32
N LEU A 64 6.47 7.26 -12.45
CA LEU A 64 7.13 7.52 -11.17
C LEU A 64 6.92 6.36 -10.19
N ILE A 65 5.74 5.76 -10.20
CA ILE A 65 5.44 4.58 -9.38
C ILE A 65 6.28 3.40 -9.85
N GLU A 66 6.37 3.16 -11.15
CA GLU A 66 7.23 2.12 -11.73
C GLU A 66 8.70 2.36 -11.38
N GLN A 67 9.18 3.59 -11.52
CA GLN A 67 10.55 3.95 -11.17
C GLN A 67 10.85 3.62 -9.70
N VAL A 68 9.99 4.03 -8.76
CA VAL A 68 10.20 3.81 -7.33
C VAL A 68 10.07 2.34 -6.92
N LEU A 69 9.07 1.62 -7.48
CA LEU A 69 8.74 0.26 -7.02
C LEU A 69 9.48 -0.85 -7.78
N VAL A 70 9.94 -0.57 -9.01
CA VAL A 70 10.55 -1.56 -9.89
C VAL A 70 11.97 -1.17 -10.25
N THR A 71 12.15 -0.09 -11.01
CA THR A 71 13.44 0.28 -11.62
C THR A 71 14.49 0.61 -10.57
N ASP A 72 14.14 1.48 -9.63
CA ASP A 72 15.04 1.99 -8.59
C ASP A 72 14.72 1.42 -7.19
N ALA A 73 13.94 0.37 -7.11
CA ALA A 73 13.46 -0.22 -5.84
C ALA A 73 14.58 -0.48 -4.81
N ARG A 74 15.79 -0.80 -5.28
CA ARG A 74 16.98 -1.03 -4.44
C ARG A 74 17.47 0.21 -3.68
N HIS A 75 17.13 1.42 -4.16
CA HIS A 75 17.53 2.69 -3.55
C HIS A 75 16.55 3.16 -2.47
N TYR A 76 15.41 2.49 -2.35
CA TYR A 76 14.37 2.83 -1.39
C TYR A 76 14.29 1.78 -0.29
N ILE A 77 13.95 2.24 0.90
CA ILE A 77 13.71 1.39 2.08
C ILE A 77 12.28 1.55 2.55
N LYS A 78 11.78 0.56 3.28
CA LYS A 78 10.43 0.60 3.84
C LYS A 78 10.31 1.76 4.83
N HIS A 79 9.12 2.35 4.84
CA HIS A 79 8.76 3.43 5.74
C HIS A 79 8.96 3.02 7.21
N PHE A 80 9.33 3.98 8.06
CA PHE A 80 9.55 3.74 9.50
C PHE A 80 8.34 3.08 10.18
N GLY A 81 7.11 3.32 9.71
CA GLY A 81 5.91 2.65 10.23
C GLY A 81 5.97 1.13 10.10
N ALA A 82 6.50 0.60 9.00
CA ALA A 82 6.70 -0.85 8.87
C ALA A 82 7.68 -1.38 9.92
N ARG A 83 8.69 -0.59 10.28
CA ARG A 83 9.65 -0.94 11.35
C ARG A 83 9.02 -0.87 12.74
N ALA A 84 8.07 0.03 12.97
CA ALA A 84 7.37 0.14 14.25
C ALA A 84 6.54 -1.11 14.60
N PHE A 85 6.11 -1.88 13.59
CA PHE A 85 5.43 -3.16 13.80
C PHE A 85 6.37 -4.34 14.05
N LYS A 86 7.68 -4.16 13.91
CA LYS A 86 8.67 -5.22 14.09
C LYS A 86 8.63 -5.90 15.48
N PRO A 87 8.40 -5.21 16.60
CA PRO A 87 8.26 -5.87 17.90
C PRO A 87 7.07 -6.83 17.99
N VAL A 88 6.00 -6.57 17.21
CA VAL A 88 4.79 -7.41 17.18
C VAL A 88 4.87 -8.49 16.11
N LEU A 89 5.31 -8.13 14.89
CA LEU A 89 5.33 -9.03 13.72
C LEU A 89 6.67 -9.75 13.51
N GLY A 90 7.66 -9.46 14.36
CA GLY A 90 9.01 -10.02 14.21
C GLY A 90 9.70 -9.59 12.91
N ASN A 91 10.61 -10.44 12.42
CA ASN A 91 11.35 -10.24 11.17
C ASN A 91 10.68 -10.94 9.98
N GLY A 92 9.36 -10.79 9.83
CA GLY A 92 8.63 -11.33 8.70
C GLY A 92 8.89 -10.56 7.39
N LEU A 93 8.31 -11.03 6.28
CA LEU A 93 8.48 -10.44 4.96
C LEU A 93 8.08 -8.95 4.89
N VAL A 94 7.08 -8.54 5.67
CA VAL A 94 6.59 -7.14 5.72
C VAL A 94 7.58 -6.22 6.43
N THR A 95 8.22 -6.69 7.50
CA THR A 95 9.04 -5.89 8.41
C THR A 95 10.54 -6.00 8.15
N SER A 96 10.99 -7.03 7.41
CA SER A 96 12.39 -7.23 7.04
C SER A 96 12.81 -6.39 5.84
N GLU A 97 14.09 -6.11 5.74
CA GLU A 97 14.73 -5.34 4.65
C GLU A 97 16.05 -6.00 4.23
N GLY A 98 16.60 -5.55 3.10
CA GLY A 98 17.92 -5.97 2.60
C GLY A 98 18.03 -7.47 2.36
N ALA A 99 19.17 -8.05 2.72
CA ALA A 99 19.50 -9.46 2.47
C ALA A 99 18.50 -10.43 3.11
N LEU A 100 17.99 -10.12 4.32
CA LEU A 100 17.00 -10.95 4.99
C LEU A 100 15.69 -11.00 4.21
N TRP A 101 15.21 -9.85 3.74
CA TRP A 101 14.01 -9.77 2.92
C TRP A 101 14.16 -10.54 1.60
N HIS A 102 15.29 -10.36 0.92
CA HIS A 102 15.57 -11.09 -0.33
C HIS A 102 15.56 -12.61 -0.12
N ARG A 103 16.20 -13.09 0.97
CA ARG A 103 16.21 -14.51 1.32
C ARG A 103 14.79 -15.02 1.58
N GLN A 104 14.00 -14.35 2.40
CA GLN A 104 12.63 -14.75 2.72
C GLN A 104 11.73 -14.73 1.49
N ARG A 105 11.82 -13.67 0.66
CA ARG A 105 11.07 -13.56 -0.60
C ARG A 105 11.39 -14.74 -1.52
N LYS A 106 12.67 -15.07 -1.69
CA LYS A 106 13.10 -16.20 -2.54
C LYS A 106 12.54 -17.53 -2.04
N LEU A 107 12.45 -17.74 -0.73
CA LEU A 107 11.88 -18.96 -0.14
C LEU A 107 10.37 -19.07 -0.34
N ILE A 108 9.65 -17.96 -0.31
CA ILE A 108 8.19 -17.93 -0.43
C ILE A 108 7.73 -17.87 -1.90
N GLN A 109 8.52 -17.27 -2.79
CA GLN A 109 8.18 -17.05 -4.18
C GLN A 109 7.68 -18.32 -4.94
N PRO A 110 8.21 -19.54 -4.74
CA PRO A 110 7.71 -20.73 -5.40
C PRO A 110 6.24 -21.04 -5.13
N ALA A 111 5.70 -20.66 -3.97
CA ALA A 111 4.28 -20.84 -3.65
C ALA A 111 3.34 -19.96 -4.50
N PHE A 112 3.88 -18.87 -5.09
CA PHE A 112 3.13 -17.92 -5.92
C PHE A 112 3.40 -18.10 -7.42
N LEU A 113 4.03 -19.19 -7.83
CA LEU A 113 4.18 -19.50 -9.25
C LEU A 113 2.82 -19.71 -9.90
N LYS A 114 2.68 -19.27 -11.17
CA LYS A 114 1.42 -19.35 -11.92
C LYS A 114 0.75 -20.73 -11.86
N ALA A 115 1.53 -21.79 -12.01
CA ALA A 115 1.03 -23.16 -11.93
C ALA A 115 0.46 -23.53 -10.54
N ARG A 116 1.10 -23.02 -9.46
CA ARG A 116 0.59 -23.23 -8.09
C ARG A 116 -0.70 -22.44 -7.85
N VAL A 117 -0.74 -21.19 -8.28
CA VAL A 117 -1.94 -20.34 -8.17
C VAL A 117 -3.10 -20.94 -8.96
N GLN A 118 -2.84 -21.46 -10.16
CA GLN A 118 -3.86 -22.16 -10.96
C GLN A 118 -4.37 -23.43 -10.29
N ALA A 119 -3.54 -24.14 -9.54
CA ALA A 119 -3.97 -25.34 -8.81
C ALA A 119 -4.92 -25.04 -7.64
N TYR A 120 -4.99 -23.79 -7.16
CA TYR A 120 -5.96 -23.39 -6.14
C TYR A 120 -7.37 -23.16 -6.70
N ALA A 121 -7.51 -22.89 -8.00
CA ALA A 121 -8.80 -22.56 -8.60
C ALA A 121 -9.88 -23.65 -8.36
N PRO A 122 -9.61 -24.96 -8.57
CA PRO A 122 -10.61 -26.00 -8.29
C PRO A 122 -11.04 -26.01 -6.82
N VAL A 123 -10.09 -25.84 -5.88
CA VAL A 123 -10.39 -25.80 -4.44
C VAL A 123 -11.25 -24.60 -4.08
N MET A 124 -10.93 -23.42 -4.67
CA MET A 124 -11.75 -22.22 -4.47
C MET A 124 -13.17 -22.42 -5.00
N THR A 125 -13.32 -23.01 -6.17
CA THR A 125 -14.64 -23.32 -6.75
C THR A 125 -15.43 -24.25 -5.85
N GLU A 126 -14.84 -25.39 -5.46
CA GLU A 126 -15.48 -26.39 -4.61
C GLU A 126 -15.94 -25.81 -3.26
N LEU A 127 -15.07 -25.03 -2.59
CA LEU A 127 -15.40 -24.41 -1.31
C LEU A 127 -16.50 -23.34 -1.47
N THR A 128 -16.50 -22.62 -2.59
CA THR A 128 -17.55 -21.64 -2.90
C THR A 128 -18.89 -22.33 -3.15
N GLU A 129 -18.91 -23.39 -3.95
CA GLU A 129 -20.11 -24.20 -4.19
C GLU A 129 -20.69 -24.73 -2.89
N ARG A 130 -19.88 -25.35 -2.03
CA ARG A 130 -20.30 -25.81 -0.71
C ARG A 130 -20.89 -24.70 0.17
N MET A 131 -20.32 -23.49 0.11
CA MET A 131 -20.86 -22.34 0.81
C MET A 131 -22.24 -21.95 0.26
N LEU A 132 -22.38 -21.88 -1.07
CA LEU A 132 -23.65 -21.55 -1.72
C LEU A 132 -24.73 -22.62 -1.45
N ASP A 133 -24.39 -23.90 -1.48
CA ASP A 133 -25.31 -25.02 -1.18
C ASP A 133 -25.83 -24.98 0.26
N SER A 134 -25.07 -24.36 1.17
CA SER A 134 -25.53 -24.17 2.55
C SER A 134 -26.58 -23.07 2.73
N TRP A 135 -26.80 -22.26 1.70
CA TRP A 135 -27.78 -21.20 1.72
C TRP A 135 -29.17 -21.70 1.33
N THR A 136 -30.12 -21.53 2.21
CA THR A 136 -31.50 -21.90 1.97
C THR A 136 -32.36 -20.70 1.64
N PRO A 137 -33.42 -20.83 0.81
CA PRO A 137 -34.35 -19.74 0.52
C PRO A 137 -34.87 -19.08 1.81
N ASN A 138 -34.97 -17.76 1.79
CA ASN A 138 -35.46 -16.92 2.91
C ASN A 138 -34.57 -16.91 4.17
N LYS A 139 -33.36 -17.49 4.13
CA LYS A 139 -32.38 -17.36 5.21
C LYS A 139 -31.58 -16.09 5.08
N THR A 140 -31.54 -15.29 6.13
CA THR A 140 -30.64 -14.14 6.21
C THR A 140 -29.26 -14.60 6.62
N VAL A 141 -28.23 -14.30 5.83
CA VAL A 141 -26.82 -14.62 6.13
C VAL A 141 -26.01 -13.33 6.29
N ARG A 142 -25.02 -13.38 7.17
CA ARG A 142 -24.04 -12.30 7.33
C ARG A 142 -22.89 -12.55 6.37
N ILE A 143 -22.89 -11.89 5.24
CA ILE A 143 -21.95 -12.14 4.13
C ILE A 143 -20.49 -12.08 4.56
N ASN A 144 -20.13 -11.18 5.48
CA ASN A 144 -18.76 -11.09 6.01
C ASN A 144 -18.33 -12.36 6.76
N ASP A 145 -19.25 -13.00 7.48
CA ASP A 145 -18.94 -14.21 8.25
C ASP A 145 -18.77 -15.39 7.28
N GLU A 146 -19.61 -15.48 6.25
CA GLU A 146 -19.51 -16.48 5.19
C GLU A 146 -18.18 -16.37 4.43
N PHE A 147 -17.81 -15.17 3.98
CA PHE A 147 -16.52 -14.97 3.30
C PHE A 147 -15.32 -15.21 4.21
N ARG A 148 -15.40 -14.87 5.48
CA ARG A 148 -14.34 -15.17 6.44
C ARG A 148 -14.18 -16.69 6.60
N ALA A 149 -15.28 -17.41 6.76
CA ALA A 149 -15.26 -18.87 6.86
C ALA A 149 -14.73 -19.51 5.57
N LEU A 150 -15.10 -19.01 4.41
CA LEU A 150 -14.60 -19.46 3.11
C LEU A 150 -13.09 -19.24 3.00
N THR A 151 -12.62 -18.02 3.23
CA THR A 151 -11.19 -17.67 3.08
C THR A 151 -10.29 -18.37 4.10
N SER A 152 -10.79 -18.71 5.29
CA SER A 152 -10.03 -19.44 6.29
C SER A 152 -9.78 -20.92 5.95
N LYS A 153 -10.51 -21.46 4.96
CA LYS A 153 -10.38 -22.87 4.48
C LYS A 153 -9.52 -22.96 3.22
N LEU A 154 -9.15 -21.82 2.64
CA LEU A 154 -8.26 -21.80 1.47
C LEU A 154 -6.83 -22.12 1.90
N PRO A 155 -6.07 -22.87 1.09
CA PRO A 155 -4.69 -23.25 1.36
C PRO A 155 -3.71 -22.07 1.35
#